data_f56688bdf369dde59dfa326cb6f22559
#
_entry.id   f56688bdf369dde59dfa326cb6f22559
#
_cell.length_a   1.000
_cell.length_b   1.000
_cell.length_c   1.000
_cell.angle_alpha   90.00
_cell.angle_beta   90.00
_cell.angle_gamma   90.00
#
_symmetry.space_group_name_H-M   'P 1'
#
loop_
_entity.id
_entity.type
_entity.pdbx_description
1 polymer ?
#
loop_
_entity_poly.entity_id
_entity_poly.type
_entity_poly.pdbx_seq_one_letter_code
_entity_poly.pdbx_strand_id
1 'polypeptide(L)'
;MPEVWQAVAQSTGLESLKKTTRDIPDYDELMKYRLAILDEHNITLPIIEAEIAKLKPLDGAVEFLAEAVKHFQIAIISDTFYEFAGPLMEKLGYPMLLCHTLEVKEDKIVGYNIRQPDPKRCSVKAFHDLKYRVFAAGDSFNDVSMLEEADHGFFFSAPQNVSELYPQYPLTRTYDELLAGLLAKL
;
A
#
# COMPACT_ATOMS: atom_id res chain seq x y z
N MET A 1 0.99 4.58 1.26
CA MET A 1 -0.17 5.13 2.00
C MET A 1 0.33 5.63 3.33
N PRO A 2 -0.19 6.75 3.85
CA PRO A 2 0.13 7.15 5.21
C PRO A 2 -0.15 5.94 6.10
N GLU A 3 0.71 5.73 7.07
CA GLU A 3 0.65 4.52 7.85
C GLU A 3 -0.59 4.54 8.73
N VAL A 4 -1.60 3.77 8.35
CA VAL A 4 -2.87 3.64 9.07
C VAL A 4 -2.62 3.42 10.57
N TRP A 5 -1.68 2.56 10.89
CA TRP A 5 -1.32 2.26 12.27
C TRP A 5 -0.76 3.46 13.04
N GLN A 6 -0.04 4.38 12.36
CA GLN A 6 0.42 5.62 12.98
C GLN A 6 -0.75 6.56 13.29
N ALA A 7 -1.70 6.67 12.36
CA ALA A 7 -2.89 7.49 12.56
C ALA A 7 -3.73 6.97 13.75
N VAL A 8 -3.96 5.66 13.81
CA VAL A 8 -4.68 5.02 14.91
C VAL A 8 -3.93 5.20 16.24
N ALA A 9 -2.60 5.03 16.25
CA ALA A 9 -1.78 5.24 17.44
C ALA A 9 -1.87 6.68 17.97
N GLN A 10 -1.83 7.66 17.08
CA GLN A 10 -1.94 9.07 17.46
C GLN A 10 -3.30 9.42 18.05
N SER A 11 -4.38 8.94 17.45
CA SER A 11 -5.74 9.26 17.91
C SER A 11 -6.13 8.55 19.19
N THR A 12 -5.62 7.33 19.40
CA THR A 12 -5.93 6.52 20.58
C THR A 12 -4.93 6.71 21.72
N GLY A 13 -3.77 7.35 21.45
CA GLY A 13 -2.67 7.47 22.43
C GLY A 13 -1.89 6.17 22.63
N LEU A 14 -2.15 5.14 21.81
CA LEU A 14 -1.52 3.81 21.91
C LEU A 14 -0.23 3.76 21.09
N GLU A 15 0.86 4.32 21.61
CA GLU A 15 2.17 4.38 20.94
C GLU A 15 2.68 2.99 20.50
N SER A 16 2.26 1.94 21.20
CA SER A 16 2.59 0.54 20.89
C SER A 16 2.14 0.09 19.48
N LEU A 17 1.09 0.70 18.93
CA LEU A 17 0.62 0.44 17.55
C LEU A 17 1.55 0.98 16.46
N LYS A 18 2.48 1.88 16.80
CA LYS A 18 3.47 2.43 15.85
C LYS A 18 4.58 1.45 15.46
N LYS A 19 4.69 0.31 16.17
CA LYS A 19 5.68 -0.71 15.80
C LYS A 19 5.50 -1.17 14.37
N THR A 20 6.61 -1.40 13.70
CA THR A 20 6.69 -1.82 12.29
C THR A 20 7.46 -3.13 12.18
N THR A 21 7.63 -3.63 10.97
CA THR A 21 8.49 -4.79 10.69
C THR A 21 9.97 -4.54 11.02
N ARG A 22 10.38 -3.31 11.30
CA ARG A 22 11.71 -2.99 11.83
C ARG A 22 11.84 -3.37 13.31
N ASP A 23 10.73 -3.34 14.06
CA ASP A 23 10.68 -3.67 15.49
C ASP A 23 10.32 -5.14 15.70
N ILE A 24 9.40 -5.66 14.90
CA ILE A 24 8.95 -7.07 14.88
C ILE A 24 9.05 -7.55 13.43
N PRO A 25 10.15 -8.20 13.03
CA PRO A 25 10.42 -8.55 11.64
C PRO A 25 9.40 -9.51 11.01
N ASP A 26 8.85 -10.41 11.80
CA ASP A 26 7.80 -11.31 11.35
C ASP A 26 6.47 -10.58 11.26
N TYR A 27 5.87 -10.54 10.07
CA TYR A 27 4.61 -9.84 9.83
C TYR A 27 3.44 -10.45 10.59
N ASP A 28 3.40 -11.75 10.71
CA ASP A 28 2.34 -12.46 11.45
C ASP A 28 2.42 -12.16 12.95
N GLU A 29 3.62 -12.16 13.53
CA GLU A 29 3.84 -11.75 14.91
C GLU A 29 3.47 -10.28 15.14
N LEU A 30 3.83 -9.38 14.21
CA LEU A 30 3.46 -7.97 14.29
C LEU A 30 1.94 -7.77 14.25
N MET A 31 1.25 -8.48 13.37
CA MET A 31 -0.22 -8.40 13.28
C MET A 31 -0.90 -8.98 14.52
N LYS A 32 -0.46 -10.13 15.03
CA LYS A 32 -0.97 -10.69 16.29
C LYS A 32 -0.78 -9.71 17.46
N TYR A 33 0.39 -9.08 17.53
CA TYR A 33 0.68 -8.05 18.54
C TYR A 33 -0.30 -6.87 18.44
N ARG A 34 -0.55 -6.36 17.23
CA ARG A 34 -1.51 -5.26 17.02
C ARG A 34 -2.93 -5.66 17.38
N LEU A 35 -3.39 -6.85 16.97
CA LEU A 35 -4.73 -7.34 17.26
C LEU A 35 -4.96 -7.49 18.78
N ALA A 36 -3.96 -7.97 19.53
CA ALA A 36 -4.03 -8.06 20.98
C ALA A 36 -4.22 -6.68 21.62
N ILE A 37 -3.51 -5.64 21.13
CA ILE A 37 -3.69 -4.25 21.63
C ILE A 37 -5.09 -3.72 21.31
N LEU A 38 -5.59 -3.97 20.09
CA LEU A 38 -6.94 -3.53 19.72
C LEU A 38 -8.00 -4.15 20.61
N ASP A 39 -7.88 -5.44 20.92
CA ASP A 39 -8.83 -6.15 21.80
C ASP A 39 -8.73 -5.67 23.26
N GLU A 40 -7.52 -5.55 23.80
CA GLU A 40 -7.26 -5.05 25.16
C GLU A 40 -7.89 -3.67 25.41
N HIS A 41 -7.79 -2.79 24.41
CA HIS A 41 -8.29 -1.41 24.48
C HIS A 41 -9.68 -1.21 23.88
N ASN A 42 -10.36 -2.28 23.48
CA ASN A 42 -11.66 -2.25 22.82
C ASN A 42 -11.71 -1.30 21.60
N ILE A 43 -10.64 -1.26 20.81
CA ILE A 43 -10.59 -0.51 19.56
C ILE A 43 -11.29 -1.33 18.48
N THR A 44 -12.42 -0.84 18.02
CA THR A 44 -13.24 -1.51 17.00
C THR A 44 -12.94 -0.99 15.59
N LEU A 45 -13.35 -1.72 14.56
CA LEU A 45 -13.16 -1.33 13.16
C LEU A 45 -13.76 0.08 12.86
N PRO A 46 -14.98 0.44 13.30
CA PRO A 46 -15.52 1.79 13.10
C PRO A 46 -14.65 2.92 13.69
N ILE A 47 -13.99 2.69 14.83
CA ILE A 47 -13.04 3.66 15.40
C ILE A 47 -11.86 3.87 14.46
N ILE A 48 -11.30 2.79 13.93
CA ILE A 48 -10.18 2.84 13.00
C ILE A 48 -10.60 3.52 11.67
N GLU A 49 -11.76 3.14 11.12
CA GLU A 49 -12.31 3.74 9.90
C GLU A 49 -12.52 5.25 10.04
N ALA A 50 -13.02 5.71 11.20
CA ALA A 50 -13.21 7.13 11.49
C ALA A 50 -11.87 7.91 11.48
N GLU A 51 -10.77 7.28 11.91
CA GLU A 51 -9.44 7.90 11.85
C GLU A 51 -8.88 7.89 10.41
N ILE A 52 -9.06 6.79 9.70
CA ILE A 52 -8.63 6.69 8.30
C ILE A 52 -9.39 7.69 7.42
N ALA A 53 -10.66 7.94 7.68
CA ALA A 53 -11.46 8.90 6.94
C ALA A 53 -10.89 10.34 6.99
N LYS A 54 -10.10 10.68 8.03
CA LYS A 54 -9.42 11.97 8.15
C LYS A 54 -8.15 12.06 7.28
N LEU A 55 -7.60 10.92 6.86
CA LEU A 55 -6.40 10.88 6.04
C LEU A 55 -6.70 11.46 4.64
N LYS A 56 -5.69 12.10 4.09
CA LYS A 56 -5.74 12.64 2.72
C LYS A 56 -4.80 11.85 1.82
N PRO A 57 -5.11 11.71 0.53
CA PRO A 57 -4.12 11.29 -0.45
C PRO A 57 -2.86 12.17 -0.37
N LEU A 58 -1.74 11.64 -0.81
CA LEU A 58 -0.53 12.45 -0.98
C LEU A 58 -0.81 13.58 -1.97
N ASP A 59 -0.16 14.72 -1.74
CA ASP A 59 -0.31 15.89 -2.61
C ASP A 59 0.06 15.53 -4.06
N GLY A 60 -0.84 15.82 -4.99
CA GLY A 60 -0.70 15.49 -6.41
C GLY A 60 -1.11 14.06 -6.80
N ALA A 61 -1.46 13.19 -5.84
CA ALA A 61 -1.84 11.80 -6.15
C ALA A 61 -3.14 11.68 -6.95
N VAL A 62 -4.12 12.52 -6.64
CA VAL A 62 -5.42 12.53 -7.33
C VAL A 62 -5.24 12.99 -8.77
N GLU A 63 -4.50 14.07 -8.98
CA GLU A 63 -4.19 14.64 -10.28
C GLU A 63 -3.38 13.68 -11.14
N PHE A 64 -2.38 13.03 -10.53
CA PHE A 64 -1.59 11.99 -11.19
C PHE A 64 -2.47 10.83 -11.68
N LEU A 65 -3.34 10.30 -10.83
CA LEU A 65 -4.24 9.20 -11.21
C LEU A 65 -5.21 9.61 -12.31
N ALA A 66 -5.76 10.83 -12.22
CA ALA A 66 -6.66 11.37 -13.23
C ALA A 66 -5.98 11.53 -14.61
N GLU A 67 -4.68 11.81 -14.64
CA GLU A 67 -3.91 11.87 -15.88
C GLU A 67 -3.48 10.46 -16.33
N ALA A 68 -2.93 9.66 -15.44
CA ALA A 68 -2.41 8.34 -15.75
C ALA A 68 -3.48 7.39 -16.31
N VAL A 69 -4.74 7.47 -15.84
CA VAL A 69 -5.85 6.63 -16.32
C VAL A 69 -6.19 6.86 -17.79
N LYS A 70 -5.78 7.97 -18.38
CA LYS A 70 -5.95 8.24 -19.82
C LYS A 70 -5.04 7.38 -20.70
N HIS A 71 -3.97 6.84 -20.11
CA HIS A 71 -2.93 6.10 -20.81
C HIS A 71 -2.80 4.65 -20.34
N PHE A 72 -3.17 4.37 -19.09
CA PHE A 72 -2.96 3.08 -18.43
C PHE A 72 -4.22 2.58 -17.73
N GLN A 73 -4.36 1.27 -17.60
CA GLN A 73 -5.21 0.67 -16.58
C GLN A 73 -4.47 0.72 -15.25
N ILE A 74 -5.08 1.28 -14.21
CA ILE A 74 -4.42 1.51 -12.93
C ILE A 74 -4.86 0.45 -11.92
N ALA A 75 -3.87 -0.15 -11.26
CA ALA A 75 -4.09 -1.01 -10.11
C ALA A 75 -3.18 -0.57 -8.95
N ILE A 76 -3.75 -0.38 -7.78
CA ILE A 76 -3.03 -0.18 -6.52
C ILE A 76 -2.85 -1.56 -5.87
N ILE A 77 -1.61 -1.94 -5.59
CA ILE A 77 -1.27 -3.18 -4.90
C ILE A 77 -0.65 -2.80 -3.56
N SER A 78 -1.25 -3.23 -2.46
CA SER A 78 -0.88 -2.76 -1.13
C SER A 78 -0.97 -3.88 -0.08
N ASP A 79 -0.10 -3.81 0.92
CA ASP A 79 -0.12 -4.67 2.11
C ASP A 79 -1.10 -4.15 3.19
N THR A 80 -2.06 -3.34 2.78
CA THR A 80 -3.19 -2.90 3.62
C THR A 80 -4.36 -3.88 3.55
N PHE A 81 -5.48 -3.51 4.15
CA PHE A 81 -6.71 -4.28 4.18
C PHE A 81 -7.84 -3.52 3.49
N TYR A 82 -8.77 -4.24 2.85
CA TYR A 82 -9.93 -3.62 2.17
C TYR A 82 -10.76 -2.80 3.14
N GLU A 83 -10.94 -3.29 4.37
CA GLU A 83 -11.73 -2.64 5.41
C GLU A 83 -11.14 -1.28 5.82
N PHE A 84 -9.82 -1.11 5.68
CA PHE A 84 -9.15 0.17 5.95
C PHE A 84 -9.09 1.09 4.73
N ALA A 85 -9.12 0.54 3.53
CA ALA A 85 -8.83 1.30 2.33
C ALA A 85 -10.00 2.16 1.84
N GLY A 86 -11.25 1.80 2.18
CA GLY A 86 -12.46 2.40 1.63
C GLY A 86 -12.46 3.93 1.57
N PRO A 87 -12.28 4.66 2.69
CA PRO A 87 -12.32 6.12 2.70
C PRO A 87 -11.24 6.78 1.84
N LEU A 88 -10.09 6.13 1.67
CA LEU A 88 -9.01 6.65 0.83
C LEU A 88 -9.27 6.33 -0.65
N MET A 89 -9.81 5.14 -0.96
CA MET A 89 -10.17 4.76 -2.32
C MET A 89 -11.25 5.67 -2.89
N GLU A 90 -12.23 6.11 -2.08
CA GLU A 90 -13.21 7.10 -2.46
C GLU A 90 -12.55 8.39 -2.96
N LYS A 91 -11.59 8.91 -2.19
CA LYS A 91 -10.84 10.13 -2.53
C LYS A 91 -9.97 9.99 -3.78
N LEU A 92 -9.57 8.76 -4.12
CA LEU A 92 -8.76 8.42 -5.30
C LEU A 92 -9.59 8.05 -6.53
N GLY A 93 -10.93 8.08 -6.45
CA GLY A 93 -11.83 7.74 -7.57
C GLY A 93 -11.98 6.23 -7.80
N TYR A 94 -11.80 5.40 -6.77
CA TYR A 94 -11.95 3.95 -6.79
C TYR A 94 -11.11 3.23 -7.86
N PRO A 95 -9.79 3.45 -7.95
CA PRO A 95 -8.94 2.61 -8.80
C PRO A 95 -9.01 1.15 -8.32
N MET A 96 -8.68 0.19 -9.20
CA MET A 96 -8.56 -1.20 -8.79
C MET A 96 -7.61 -1.30 -7.58
N LEU A 97 -8.06 -1.99 -6.53
CA LEU A 97 -7.25 -2.24 -5.34
C LEU A 97 -7.05 -3.74 -5.16
N LEU A 98 -5.82 -4.16 -4.94
CA LEU A 98 -5.45 -5.52 -4.59
C LEU A 98 -4.71 -5.48 -3.25
N CYS A 99 -5.38 -5.93 -2.18
CA CYS A 99 -4.83 -5.95 -0.83
C CYS A 99 -5.35 -7.15 -0.02
N HIS A 100 -5.14 -7.15 1.27
CA HIS A 100 -5.55 -8.19 2.20
C HIS A 100 -6.97 -7.96 2.72
N THR A 101 -7.49 -8.91 3.51
CA THR A 101 -8.79 -8.78 4.19
C THR A 101 -8.64 -8.99 5.69
N LEU A 102 -9.48 -8.31 6.47
CA LEU A 102 -9.60 -8.55 7.90
C LEU A 102 -10.73 -9.56 8.17
N GLU A 103 -10.61 -10.28 9.26
CA GLU A 103 -11.71 -11.04 9.85
C GLU A 103 -12.36 -10.17 10.93
N VAL A 104 -13.61 -9.79 10.71
CA VAL A 104 -14.36 -8.91 11.60
C VAL A 104 -15.55 -9.63 12.19
N LYS A 105 -15.74 -9.55 13.50
CA LYS A 105 -16.91 -10.08 14.24
C LYS A 105 -17.37 -9.03 15.22
N GLU A 106 -18.64 -8.63 15.15
CA GLU A 106 -19.24 -7.63 16.04
C GLU A 106 -18.37 -6.36 16.15
N ASP A 107 -17.96 -5.83 14.99
CA ASP A 107 -17.08 -4.68 14.83
C ASP A 107 -15.63 -4.84 15.37
N LYS A 108 -15.28 -5.99 15.96
CA LYS A 108 -13.92 -6.31 16.39
C LYS A 108 -13.13 -6.99 15.30
N ILE A 109 -11.89 -6.59 15.14
CA ILE A 109 -10.94 -7.27 14.24
C ILE A 109 -10.39 -8.48 15.01
N VAL A 110 -10.78 -9.67 14.58
CA VAL A 110 -10.41 -10.93 15.24
C VAL A 110 -9.32 -11.71 14.50
N GLY A 111 -8.99 -11.29 13.29
CA GLY A 111 -7.98 -11.93 12.46
C GLY A 111 -7.78 -11.20 11.14
N TYR A 112 -6.96 -11.79 10.27
CA TYR A 112 -6.69 -11.27 8.94
C TYR A 112 -6.31 -12.40 7.99
N ASN A 113 -6.52 -12.16 6.68
CA ASN A 113 -6.12 -13.09 5.63
C ASN A 113 -5.18 -12.38 4.66
N ILE A 114 -3.96 -12.89 4.56
CA ILE A 114 -3.03 -12.49 3.51
C ILE A 114 -3.52 -13.10 2.19
N ARG A 115 -3.70 -12.26 1.17
CA ARG A 115 -4.29 -12.68 -0.10
C ARG A 115 -3.52 -13.83 -0.76
N GLN A 116 -2.19 -13.78 -0.72
CA GLN A 116 -1.28 -14.81 -1.23
C GLN A 116 0.16 -14.49 -0.82
N PRO A 117 1.10 -15.47 -0.87
CA PRO A 117 2.53 -15.20 -0.71
C PRO A 117 3.02 -14.26 -1.81
N ASP A 118 3.94 -13.34 -1.48
CA ASP A 118 4.47 -12.31 -2.38
C ASP A 118 3.38 -11.65 -3.26
N PRO A 119 2.38 -10.99 -2.62
CA PRO A 119 1.14 -10.60 -3.30
C PRO A 119 1.37 -9.56 -4.38
N LYS A 120 2.41 -8.74 -4.26
CA LYS A 120 2.74 -7.70 -5.24
C LYS A 120 3.29 -8.32 -6.52
N ARG A 121 4.27 -9.19 -6.41
CA ARG A 121 4.82 -9.93 -7.54
C ARG A 121 3.78 -10.81 -8.22
N CYS A 122 3.01 -11.56 -7.42
CA CYS A 122 1.95 -12.43 -7.95
C CYS A 122 0.87 -11.65 -8.72
N SER A 123 0.60 -10.40 -8.33
CA SER A 123 -0.33 -9.54 -9.07
C SER A 123 0.21 -9.19 -10.46
N VAL A 124 1.49 -8.84 -10.57
CA VAL A 124 2.14 -8.56 -11.86
C VAL A 124 2.12 -9.79 -12.76
N LYS A 125 2.46 -10.97 -12.22
CA LYS A 125 2.35 -12.24 -12.97
C LYS A 125 0.94 -12.48 -13.51
N ALA A 126 -0.08 -12.24 -12.69
CA ALA A 126 -1.47 -12.40 -13.13
C ALA A 126 -1.83 -11.43 -14.26
N PHE A 127 -1.34 -10.19 -14.24
CA PHE A 127 -1.52 -9.25 -15.35
C PHE A 127 -0.77 -9.69 -16.61
N HIS A 128 0.45 -10.25 -16.49
CA HIS A 128 1.17 -10.85 -17.63
C HIS A 128 0.42 -12.05 -18.23
N ASP A 129 -0.20 -12.90 -17.40
CA ASP A 129 -1.04 -14.01 -17.88
C ASP A 129 -2.24 -13.51 -18.67
N LEU A 130 -2.80 -12.35 -18.30
CA LEU A 130 -3.84 -11.63 -19.03
C LEU A 130 -3.31 -10.86 -20.25
N LYS A 131 -1.99 -10.96 -20.57
CA LYS A 131 -1.34 -10.31 -21.69
C LYS A 131 -1.22 -8.78 -21.58
N TYR A 132 -1.28 -8.24 -20.38
CA TYR A 132 -0.91 -6.85 -20.14
C TYR A 132 0.62 -6.68 -20.16
N ARG A 133 1.06 -5.55 -20.67
CA ARG A 133 2.38 -5.01 -20.40
C ARG A 133 2.31 -4.21 -19.12
N VAL A 134 3.16 -4.52 -18.15
CA VAL A 134 3.04 -4.01 -16.79
C VAL A 134 4.15 -3.03 -16.46
N PHE A 135 3.76 -1.84 -16.02
CA PHE A 135 4.64 -0.82 -15.45
C PHE A 135 4.38 -0.77 -13.94
N ALA A 136 5.40 -0.87 -13.12
CA ALA A 136 5.26 -0.86 -11.68
C ALA A 136 6.04 0.30 -11.05
N ALA A 137 5.47 0.92 -10.03
CA ALA A 137 6.14 1.93 -9.21
C ALA A 137 5.97 1.60 -7.72
N GLY A 138 7.05 1.77 -6.94
CA GLY A 138 7.06 1.50 -5.51
C GLY A 138 8.13 2.30 -4.78
N ASP A 139 8.15 2.29 -3.44
CA ASP A 139 9.03 3.12 -2.63
C ASP A 139 9.89 2.35 -1.63
N SER A 140 9.72 1.03 -1.54
CA SER A 140 10.27 0.25 -0.44
C SER A 140 10.79 -1.12 -0.85
N PHE A 141 11.51 -1.79 0.05
CA PHE A 141 12.07 -3.13 -0.19
C PHE A 141 11.00 -4.17 -0.56
N ASN A 142 9.81 -4.08 0.02
CA ASN A 142 8.72 -5.01 -0.27
C ASN A 142 8.06 -4.77 -1.66
N ASP A 143 8.48 -3.71 -2.38
CA ASP A 143 8.05 -3.47 -3.76
C ASP A 143 9.03 -4.08 -4.78
N VAL A 144 10.26 -4.40 -4.35
CA VAL A 144 11.32 -4.83 -5.28
C VAL A 144 10.92 -6.05 -6.10
N SER A 145 10.32 -7.06 -5.48
CA SER A 145 9.86 -8.26 -6.20
C SER A 145 8.80 -7.96 -7.27
N MET A 146 7.96 -6.93 -7.02
CA MET A 146 7.00 -6.41 -8.01
C MET A 146 7.71 -5.69 -9.15
N LEU A 147 8.71 -4.84 -8.83
CA LEU A 147 9.48 -4.11 -9.84
C LEU A 147 10.29 -5.05 -10.73
N GLU A 148 10.85 -6.13 -10.15
CA GLU A 148 11.59 -7.17 -10.86
C GLU A 148 10.71 -7.95 -11.84
N GLU A 149 9.46 -8.21 -11.47
CA GLU A 149 8.52 -8.96 -12.30
C GLU A 149 7.90 -8.11 -13.42
N ALA A 150 7.83 -6.78 -13.25
CA ALA A 150 7.23 -5.87 -14.22
C ALA A 150 8.10 -5.67 -15.47
N ASP A 151 7.50 -5.34 -16.63
CA ASP A 151 8.23 -4.97 -17.84
C ASP A 151 9.07 -3.71 -17.63
N HIS A 152 8.59 -2.78 -16.81
CA HIS A 152 9.32 -1.58 -16.38
C HIS A 152 9.01 -1.24 -14.93
N GLY A 153 10.06 -1.19 -14.10
CA GLY A 153 10.00 -0.80 -12.70
C GLY A 153 10.52 0.63 -12.49
N PHE A 154 9.91 1.36 -11.55
CA PHE A 154 10.31 2.70 -11.12
C PHE A 154 10.31 2.79 -9.61
N PHE A 155 11.27 3.50 -9.03
CA PHE A 155 11.13 3.96 -7.66
C PHE A 155 10.44 5.33 -7.64
N PHE A 156 9.45 5.45 -6.76
CA PHE A 156 8.76 6.72 -6.49
C PHE A 156 9.05 7.16 -5.06
N SER A 157 9.83 8.23 -4.89
CA SER A 157 10.24 8.77 -3.60
C SER A 157 10.86 7.75 -2.64
N ALA A 158 11.48 6.69 -3.19
CA ALA A 158 12.15 5.69 -2.38
C ALA A 158 13.29 6.30 -1.55
N PRO A 159 13.51 5.83 -0.30
CA PRO A 159 14.66 6.22 0.49
C PRO A 159 15.97 5.85 -0.20
N GLN A 160 17.03 6.63 0.10
CA GLN A 160 18.35 6.48 -0.52
C GLN A 160 18.91 5.07 -0.34
N ASN A 161 18.79 4.50 0.85
CA ASN A 161 19.25 3.15 1.16
C ASN A 161 18.53 2.03 0.37
N VAL A 162 17.35 2.31 -0.18
CA VAL A 162 16.63 1.39 -1.07
C VAL A 162 17.09 1.60 -2.51
N SER A 163 17.04 2.85 -3.00
CA SER A 163 17.34 3.15 -4.41
C SER A 163 18.80 2.88 -4.79
N GLU A 164 19.75 3.03 -3.87
CA GLU A 164 21.18 2.73 -4.12
C GLU A 164 21.46 1.23 -4.28
N LEU A 165 20.68 0.37 -3.64
CA LEU A 165 20.82 -1.10 -3.76
C LEU A 165 20.26 -1.64 -5.08
N TYR A 166 19.37 -0.90 -5.73
CA TYR A 166 18.70 -1.30 -6.97
C TYR A 166 18.80 -0.19 -8.03
N PRO A 167 20.03 0.18 -8.46
CA PRO A 167 20.26 1.30 -9.36
C PRO A 167 19.69 1.11 -10.78
N GLN A 168 19.23 -0.10 -11.11
CA GLN A 168 18.57 -0.39 -12.39
C GLN A 168 17.18 0.26 -12.51
N TYR A 169 16.54 0.64 -11.39
CA TYR A 169 15.24 1.28 -11.41
C TYR A 169 15.38 2.80 -11.32
N PRO A 170 14.86 3.56 -12.30
CA PRO A 170 14.83 5.01 -12.23
C PRO A 170 14.14 5.50 -10.96
N LEU A 171 14.79 6.42 -10.24
CA LEU A 171 14.22 7.09 -9.08
C LEU A 171 13.53 8.37 -9.54
N THR A 172 12.23 8.45 -9.31
CA THR A 172 11.40 9.65 -9.52
C THR A 172 11.00 10.24 -8.17
N ARG A 173 10.91 11.56 -8.09
CA ARG A 173 10.61 12.29 -6.85
C ARG A 173 9.26 12.98 -6.88
N THR A 174 8.76 13.24 -8.07
CA THR A 174 7.46 13.89 -8.29
C THR A 174 6.57 13.03 -9.17
N TYR A 175 5.27 13.25 -9.09
CA TYR A 175 4.31 12.55 -9.96
C TYR A 175 4.51 12.90 -11.43
N ASP A 176 4.94 14.13 -11.74
CA ASP A 176 5.25 14.53 -13.12
C ASP A 176 6.45 13.77 -13.69
N GLU A 177 7.51 13.60 -12.89
CA GLU A 177 8.66 12.77 -13.27
C GLU A 177 8.26 11.31 -13.50
N LEU A 178 7.44 10.75 -12.60
CA LEU A 178 6.94 9.38 -12.74
C LEU A 178 6.11 9.24 -14.01
N LEU A 179 5.15 10.13 -14.23
CA LEU A 179 4.30 10.09 -15.42
C LEU A 179 5.12 10.21 -16.71
N ALA A 180 6.06 11.14 -16.77
CA ALA A 180 6.96 11.30 -17.91
C ALA A 180 7.80 10.04 -18.16
N GLY A 181 8.32 9.41 -17.09
CA GLY A 181 9.07 8.16 -17.18
C GLY A 181 8.22 7.00 -17.70
N LEU A 182 6.97 6.88 -17.23
CA LEU A 182 6.02 5.86 -17.70
C LEU A 182 5.67 6.06 -19.19
N LEU A 183 5.32 7.29 -19.59
CA LEU A 183 4.95 7.61 -20.98
C LEU A 183 6.10 7.41 -21.95
N ALA A 184 7.34 7.66 -21.54
CA ALA A 184 8.53 7.43 -22.35
C ALA A 184 8.80 5.94 -22.66
N LYS A 185 8.07 5.03 -22.02
CA LYS A 185 8.20 3.57 -22.18
C LYS A 185 7.01 2.94 -22.93
N LEU A 186 5.96 3.73 -23.25
CA LEU A 186 4.87 3.27 -24.13
C LEU A 186 5.37 3.00 -25.54
#